data_486be310b86bdb0d68fa0164a088aa8a
#
_entry.id   486be310b86bdb0d68fa0164a088aa8a
#
_cell.length_a   1.000
_cell.length_b   1.000
_cell.length_c   1.000
_cell.angle_alpha   90.00
_cell.angle_beta   90.00
_cell.angle_gamma   90.00
#
_symmetry.space_group_name_H-M   'P 1'
#
loop_
_entity.id
_entity.type
_entity.pdbx_description
1 polymer ?
#
loop_
_entity_poly.entity_id
_entity_poly.type
_entity_poly.pdbx_seq_one_letter_code
_entity_poly.pdbx_strand_id
1 'polypeptide(L)'
;MEKMQKALAATEKGKLEIVEIAIPEPDDYEVLVENEGCVFCNTTDRMIIDNLFSTPDYPVVIGHECFGHVIKVGKKVKKYKLGDRVICSNAIVNGYDGKYYSTWGGFAKYGISGDLDAYIADNGVPDEANKYRNRYKANYKISNDLPIEKAALAFPLAEASSAIKQVGDLTGKTVVVIGTGVVGFSFTMFA
;
A
#
# COMPACT_ATOMS: atom_id res chain seq x y z
N MET A 1 -1.00 -26.72 -8.61
CA MET A 1 -0.68 -25.52 -9.44
C MET A 1 -0.93 -24.28 -8.60
N GLU A 2 0.02 -23.40 -8.55
CA GLU A 2 -0.09 -22.09 -7.88
C GLU A 2 -1.19 -21.27 -8.57
N LYS A 3 -2.06 -20.63 -7.79
CA LYS A 3 -3.12 -19.78 -8.36
C LYS A 3 -2.50 -18.47 -8.82
N MET A 4 -2.80 -18.05 -10.05
CA MET A 4 -2.26 -16.84 -10.67
C MET A 4 -3.28 -15.71 -10.66
N GLN A 5 -2.78 -14.49 -10.70
CA GLN A 5 -3.55 -13.26 -10.81
C GLN A 5 -2.91 -12.30 -11.81
N LYS A 6 -3.71 -11.39 -12.36
CA LYS A 6 -3.22 -10.28 -13.17
C LYS A 6 -2.71 -9.14 -12.29
N ALA A 7 -1.62 -8.51 -12.72
CA ALA A 7 -1.06 -7.32 -12.11
C ALA A 7 -0.56 -6.36 -13.20
N LEU A 8 -0.46 -5.06 -12.88
CA LEU A 8 0.15 -4.06 -13.75
C LEU A 8 1.63 -3.92 -13.40
N ALA A 9 2.50 -4.11 -14.37
CA ALA A 9 3.94 -3.96 -14.19
C ALA A 9 4.54 -2.94 -15.16
N ALA A 10 5.53 -2.17 -14.69
CA ALA A 10 6.47 -1.49 -15.55
C ALA A 10 7.54 -2.50 -15.94
N THR A 11 7.61 -2.85 -17.24
CA THR A 11 8.54 -3.88 -17.75
C THR A 11 9.85 -3.30 -18.25
N GLU A 12 9.84 -2.06 -18.64
CA GLU A 12 10.97 -1.21 -18.97
C GLU A 12 10.57 0.27 -18.85
N LYS A 13 11.53 1.19 -18.98
CA LYS A 13 11.25 2.63 -18.90
C LYS A 13 10.13 3.03 -19.86
N GLY A 14 9.07 3.61 -19.33
CA GLY A 14 7.91 4.12 -20.07
C GLY A 14 6.93 3.05 -20.57
N LYS A 15 7.16 1.76 -20.26
CA LYS A 15 6.32 0.68 -20.76
C LYS A 15 5.58 -0.04 -19.64
N LEU A 16 4.27 -0.12 -19.77
CA LEU A 16 3.37 -0.83 -18.86
C LEU A 16 2.76 -2.05 -19.53
N GLU A 17 2.72 -3.17 -18.82
CA GLU A 17 2.12 -4.42 -19.28
C GLU A 17 1.30 -5.07 -18.17
N ILE A 18 0.23 -5.78 -18.59
CA ILE A 18 -0.50 -6.67 -17.69
C ILE A 18 0.27 -7.99 -17.66
N VAL A 19 0.71 -8.38 -16.48
CA VAL A 19 1.47 -9.60 -16.23
C VAL A 19 0.70 -10.56 -15.33
N GLU A 20 1.12 -11.81 -15.30
CA GLU A 20 0.62 -12.80 -14.34
C GLU A 20 1.66 -13.05 -13.24
N ILE A 21 1.20 -12.96 -12.00
CA ILE A 21 1.97 -13.25 -10.79
C ILE A 21 1.20 -14.23 -9.91
N ALA A 22 1.88 -14.91 -9.00
CA ALA A 22 1.23 -15.77 -8.04
C ALA A 22 0.30 -14.99 -7.09
N ILE A 23 -0.83 -15.58 -6.71
CA ILE A 23 -1.64 -15.05 -5.61
C ILE A 23 -0.89 -15.36 -4.32
N PRO A 24 -0.54 -14.34 -3.51
CA PRO A 24 0.22 -14.58 -2.29
C PRO A 24 -0.62 -15.31 -1.23
N GLU A 25 0.02 -16.17 -0.45
CA GLU A 25 -0.61 -16.84 0.67
C GLU A 25 -0.23 -16.13 1.98
N PRO A 26 -1.23 -15.77 2.82
CA PRO A 26 -0.98 -15.12 4.10
C PRO A 26 -0.40 -16.12 5.11
N ASP A 27 0.60 -15.69 5.87
CA ASP A 27 1.09 -16.45 7.02
C ASP A 27 0.22 -16.24 8.28
N ASP A 28 0.71 -16.71 9.44
CA ASP A 28 -0.06 -16.68 10.69
C ASP A 28 -0.45 -15.27 11.15
N TYR A 29 0.33 -14.23 10.81
CA TYR A 29 0.10 -12.83 11.20
C TYR A 29 -0.43 -11.96 10.05
N GLU A 30 -0.79 -12.58 8.93
CA GLU A 30 -1.16 -11.89 7.71
C GLU A 30 -2.62 -12.14 7.33
N VAL A 31 -3.15 -11.26 6.50
CA VAL A 31 -4.45 -11.42 5.87
C VAL A 31 -4.32 -11.29 4.36
N LEU A 32 -5.10 -12.07 3.61
CA LEU A 32 -5.27 -11.89 2.18
C LEU A 32 -6.38 -10.90 1.93
N VAL A 33 -6.09 -9.92 1.10
CA VAL A 33 -7.00 -8.84 0.71
C VAL A 33 -7.35 -8.99 -0.77
N GLU A 34 -8.63 -8.94 -1.10
CA GLU A 34 -9.10 -8.74 -2.46
C GLU A 34 -9.27 -7.24 -2.70
N ASN A 35 -8.41 -6.66 -3.55
CA ASN A 35 -8.42 -5.23 -3.84
C ASN A 35 -9.65 -4.84 -4.64
N GLU A 36 -10.34 -3.79 -4.22
CA GLU A 36 -11.44 -3.15 -4.93
C GLU A 36 -10.94 -2.08 -5.88
N GLY A 37 -9.84 -1.43 -5.53
CA GLY A 37 -9.23 -0.37 -6.33
C GLY A 37 -7.80 -0.06 -5.92
N CYS A 38 -7.11 0.62 -6.82
CA CYS A 38 -5.81 1.23 -6.59
C CYS A 38 -5.75 2.54 -7.35
N VAL A 39 -5.31 3.60 -6.69
CA VAL A 39 -5.14 4.92 -7.29
C VAL A 39 -3.74 5.04 -7.87
N PHE A 40 -3.62 5.66 -9.03
CA PHE A 40 -2.34 5.94 -9.64
C PHE A 40 -1.70 7.18 -8.99
N CYS A 41 -0.54 7.00 -8.38
CA CYS A 41 0.22 8.09 -7.80
C CYS A 41 1.06 8.80 -8.87
N ASN A 42 0.72 10.06 -9.16
CA ASN A 42 1.46 10.87 -10.14
C ASN A 42 2.94 11.11 -9.79
N THR A 43 3.31 10.91 -8.54
CA THR A 43 4.71 11.01 -8.09
C THR A 43 5.37 9.64 -8.12
N THR A 44 5.05 8.76 -7.21
CA THR A 44 5.77 7.50 -7.01
C THR A 44 5.64 6.55 -8.20
N ASP A 45 4.41 6.24 -8.65
CA ASP A 45 4.22 5.31 -9.77
C ASP A 45 4.81 5.89 -11.07
N ARG A 46 4.66 7.20 -11.28
CA ARG A 46 5.25 7.89 -12.44
C ARG A 46 6.78 7.84 -12.42
N MET A 47 7.40 8.10 -11.26
CA MET A 47 8.86 8.04 -11.12
C MET A 47 9.39 6.61 -11.36
N ILE A 48 8.64 5.58 -10.92
CA ILE A 48 9.00 4.19 -11.22
C ILE A 48 8.94 3.94 -12.72
N ILE A 49 7.85 4.31 -13.40
CA ILE A 49 7.68 4.11 -14.84
C ILE A 49 8.76 4.83 -15.64
N ASP A 50 9.15 6.02 -15.23
CA ASP A 50 10.17 6.84 -15.92
C ASP A 50 11.60 6.47 -15.52
N ASN A 51 11.81 5.44 -14.67
CA ASN A 51 13.11 5.03 -14.13
C ASN A 51 13.84 6.15 -13.38
N LEU A 52 13.10 6.91 -12.61
CA LEU A 52 13.61 7.99 -11.74
C LEU A 52 13.59 7.61 -10.26
N PHE A 53 13.03 6.46 -9.93
CA PHE A 53 13.04 5.88 -8.58
C PHE A 53 14.23 4.93 -8.46
N SER A 54 15.01 5.05 -7.39
CA SER A 54 16.28 4.32 -7.23
C SER A 54 16.14 2.81 -7.08
N THR A 55 14.97 2.31 -6.78
CA THR A 55 14.63 0.89 -6.62
C THR A 55 13.14 0.68 -6.79
N PRO A 56 12.68 -0.52 -7.16
CA PRO A 56 13.43 -1.68 -7.64
C PRO A 56 13.76 -1.59 -9.15
N ASP A 57 14.60 -2.53 -9.63
CA ASP A 57 14.84 -2.72 -11.06
C ASP A 57 13.58 -3.25 -11.78
N TYR A 58 13.56 -3.12 -13.11
CA TYR A 58 12.54 -3.73 -13.94
C TYR A 58 12.74 -5.25 -14.10
N PRO A 59 11.64 -6.00 -14.33
CA PRO A 59 10.26 -5.58 -14.33
C PRO A 59 9.69 -5.45 -12.91
N VAL A 60 8.86 -4.42 -12.65
CA VAL A 60 8.31 -4.13 -11.33
C VAL A 60 6.78 -4.01 -11.35
N VAL A 61 6.10 -4.72 -10.46
CA VAL A 61 4.66 -4.55 -10.22
C VAL A 61 4.45 -3.28 -9.40
N ILE A 62 3.66 -2.36 -9.94
CA ILE A 62 3.47 -1.00 -9.39
C ILE A 62 2.17 -0.86 -8.59
N GLY A 63 1.97 0.34 -8.00
CA GLY A 63 0.80 0.70 -7.21
C GLY A 63 1.03 0.53 -5.72
N HIS A 64 0.55 1.49 -4.93
CA HIS A 64 0.67 1.48 -3.46
C HIS A 64 -0.55 2.10 -2.75
N GLU A 65 -1.38 2.83 -3.47
CA GLU A 65 -2.61 3.45 -2.96
C GLU A 65 -3.82 2.53 -3.20
N CYS A 66 -3.71 1.24 -2.85
CA CYS A 66 -4.78 0.26 -3.01
C CYS A 66 -5.61 0.10 -1.74
N PHE A 67 -6.82 -0.37 -1.91
CA PHE A 67 -7.75 -0.71 -0.84
C PHE A 67 -8.63 -1.89 -1.26
N GLY A 68 -9.11 -2.66 -0.29
CA GLY A 68 -9.91 -3.84 -0.56
C GLY A 68 -10.33 -4.57 0.71
N HIS A 69 -11.01 -5.70 0.55
CA HIS A 69 -11.59 -6.48 1.64
C HIS A 69 -10.76 -7.70 2.02
N VAL A 70 -10.65 -7.94 3.32
CA VAL A 70 -10.04 -9.14 3.87
C VAL A 70 -10.88 -10.37 3.53
N ILE A 71 -10.29 -11.33 2.82
CA ILE A 71 -10.94 -12.58 2.40
C ILE A 71 -10.35 -13.84 3.04
N LYS A 72 -9.17 -13.74 3.67
CA LYS A 72 -8.54 -14.82 4.46
C LYS A 72 -7.75 -14.22 5.61
N VAL A 73 -7.76 -14.88 6.76
CA VAL A 73 -7.14 -14.38 8.00
C VAL A 73 -6.21 -15.45 8.55
N GLY A 74 -4.97 -15.06 8.85
CA GLY A 74 -3.97 -15.90 9.52
C GLY A 74 -4.34 -16.18 10.98
N LYS A 75 -3.83 -17.27 11.53
CA LYS A 75 -4.26 -17.82 12.84
C LYS A 75 -3.96 -16.90 14.03
N LYS A 76 -2.95 -16.05 13.93
CA LYS A 76 -2.47 -15.17 15.01
C LYS A 76 -2.85 -13.69 14.79
N VAL A 77 -3.57 -13.39 13.73
CA VAL A 77 -4.09 -12.04 13.46
C VAL A 77 -5.12 -11.67 14.52
N LYS A 78 -4.99 -10.47 15.09
CA LYS A 78 -5.91 -9.89 16.09
C LYS A 78 -6.58 -8.61 15.57
N LYS A 79 -5.88 -7.84 14.74
CA LYS A 79 -6.31 -6.52 14.25
C LYS A 79 -7.40 -6.61 13.18
N TYR A 80 -7.40 -7.67 12.36
CA TYR A 80 -8.25 -7.80 11.18
C TYR A 80 -9.19 -9.00 11.29
N LYS A 81 -10.36 -8.89 10.66
CA LYS A 81 -11.33 -9.99 10.48
C LYS A 81 -11.82 -10.03 9.03
N LEU A 82 -12.46 -11.14 8.65
CA LEU A 82 -13.08 -11.28 7.33
C LEU A 82 -14.06 -10.13 7.06
N GLY A 83 -13.96 -9.56 5.85
CA GLY A 83 -14.78 -8.43 5.41
C GLY A 83 -14.30 -7.06 5.89
N ASP A 84 -13.29 -6.95 6.75
CA ASP A 84 -12.67 -5.65 7.06
C ASP A 84 -12.08 -5.03 5.78
N ARG A 85 -12.30 -3.73 5.59
CA ARG A 85 -11.69 -2.98 4.49
C ARG A 85 -10.37 -2.38 4.93
N VAL A 86 -9.31 -2.65 4.17
CA VAL A 86 -7.94 -2.25 4.49
C VAL A 86 -7.26 -1.57 3.31
N ILE A 87 -6.26 -0.74 3.59
CA ILE A 87 -5.44 -0.06 2.58
C ILE A 87 -4.03 -0.64 2.51
N CYS A 88 -3.35 -0.42 1.38
CA CYS A 88 -1.92 -0.71 1.16
C CYS A 88 -1.55 -2.19 1.24
N SER A 89 -2.36 -3.11 0.68
CA SER A 89 -1.96 -4.51 0.53
C SER A 89 -0.78 -4.67 -0.43
N ASN A 90 0.01 -5.74 -0.25
CA ASN A 90 1.22 -6.02 -1.01
C ASN A 90 1.05 -7.29 -1.85
N ALA A 91 1.16 -7.20 -3.17
CA ALA A 91 1.01 -8.37 -4.05
C ALA A 91 2.24 -9.29 -4.05
N ILE A 92 3.44 -8.73 -3.87
CA ILE A 92 4.71 -9.48 -3.73
C ILE A 92 5.35 -9.09 -2.40
N VAL A 93 5.14 -9.93 -1.40
CA VAL A 93 5.45 -9.61 0.01
C VAL A 93 6.94 -9.40 0.26
N ASN A 94 7.79 -10.19 -0.37
CA ASN A 94 9.25 -10.13 -0.18
C ASN A 94 9.95 -9.14 -1.14
N GLY A 95 9.19 -8.37 -1.93
CA GLY A 95 9.72 -7.39 -2.87
C GLY A 95 10.21 -7.97 -4.19
N TYR A 96 10.41 -9.29 -4.27
CA TYR A 96 10.80 -10.02 -5.48
C TYR A 96 10.27 -11.45 -5.41
N ASP A 97 9.66 -11.94 -6.47
CA ASP A 97 9.06 -13.29 -6.57
C ASP A 97 9.89 -14.27 -7.42
N GLY A 98 11.09 -13.91 -7.82
CA GLY A 98 11.95 -14.65 -8.75
C GLY A 98 11.86 -14.15 -10.19
N LYS A 99 10.88 -13.31 -10.52
CA LYS A 99 10.67 -12.75 -11.86
C LYS A 99 10.35 -11.25 -11.82
N TYR A 100 9.48 -10.83 -10.94
CA TYR A 100 9.03 -9.45 -10.82
C TYR A 100 9.45 -8.86 -9.47
N TYR A 101 9.92 -7.62 -9.51
CA TYR A 101 10.05 -6.79 -8.33
C TYR A 101 8.72 -6.17 -7.94
N SER A 102 8.59 -5.69 -6.72
CA SER A 102 7.47 -4.88 -6.27
C SER A 102 7.90 -3.94 -5.17
N THR A 103 7.44 -2.70 -5.23
CA THR A 103 7.45 -1.81 -4.08
C THR A 103 6.34 -2.20 -3.12
N TRP A 104 5.11 -2.28 -3.62
CA TRP A 104 3.90 -2.77 -2.94
C TRP A 104 3.05 -3.64 -3.87
N GLY A 105 2.91 -3.25 -5.14
CA GLY A 105 2.17 -4.03 -6.13
C GLY A 105 0.66 -3.93 -5.99
N GLY A 106 0.16 -2.77 -5.60
CA GLY A 106 -1.27 -2.55 -5.36
C GLY A 106 -2.16 -2.66 -6.61
N PHE A 107 -1.59 -2.51 -7.83
CA PHE A 107 -2.31 -2.81 -9.06
C PHE A 107 -2.33 -4.31 -9.37
N ALA A 108 -2.73 -5.11 -8.38
CA ALA A 108 -3.01 -6.53 -8.49
C ALA A 108 -4.34 -6.83 -7.80
N LYS A 109 -5.00 -7.92 -8.19
CA LYS A 109 -6.30 -8.26 -7.61
C LYS A 109 -6.21 -8.64 -6.14
N TYR A 110 -5.14 -9.32 -5.74
CA TYR A 110 -4.94 -9.80 -4.36
C TYR A 110 -3.61 -9.32 -3.82
N GLY A 111 -3.60 -9.00 -2.53
CA GLY A 111 -2.39 -8.62 -1.81
C GLY A 111 -2.45 -9.02 -0.34
N ILE A 112 -1.33 -8.91 0.35
CA ILE A 112 -1.20 -9.22 1.78
C ILE A 112 -1.15 -7.92 2.58
N SER A 113 -1.87 -7.90 3.70
CA SER A 113 -1.69 -6.95 4.80
C SER A 113 -1.29 -7.71 6.06
N GLY A 114 -0.49 -7.10 6.93
CA GLY A 114 0.03 -7.75 8.13
C GLY A 114 -0.44 -7.09 9.43
N ASP A 115 -0.58 -7.91 10.46
CA ASP A 115 -0.82 -7.49 11.84
C ASP A 115 0.52 -7.34 12.56
N LEU A 116 1.16 -6.17 12.37
CA LEU A 116 2.46 -5.87 12.96
C LEU A 116 2.43 -5.92 14.50
N ASP A 117 1.34 -5.47 15.11
CA ASP A 117 1.20 -5.42 16.57
C ASP A 117 1.14 -6.83 17.16
N ALA A 118 0.38 -7.74 16.53
CA ALA A 118 0.34 -9.14 16.93
C ALA A 118 1.70 -9.83 16.74
N TYR A 119 2.39 -9.54 15.63
CA TYR A 119 3.74 -10.06 15.40
C TYR A 119 4.73 -9.61 16.47
N ILE A 120 4.75 -8.30 16.79
CA ILE A 120 5.65 -7.73 17.82
C ILE A 120 5.36 -8.32 19.19
N ALA A 121 4.10 -8.51 19.53
CA ALA A 121 3.72 -9.08 20.83
C ALA A 121 4.27 -10.50 21.04
N ASP A 122 4.33 -11.31 19.98
CA ASP A 122 4.80 -12.69 20.04
C ASP A 122 6.32 -12.85 19.80
N ASN A 123 6.93 -11.95 19.01
CA ASN A 123 8.30 -12.15 18.51
C ASN A 123 9.27 -10.99 18.85
N GLY A 124 8.78 -9.91 19.44
CA GLY A 124 9.54 -8.68 19.62
C GLY A 124 9.59 -7.81 18.36
N VAL A 125 10.23 -6.64 18.47
CA VAL A 125 10.35 -5.68 17.36
C VAL A 125 11.24 -6.28 16.26
N PRO A 126 10.71 -6.42 15.02
CA PRO A 126 11.49 -6.99 13.93
C PRO A 126 12.66 -6.08 13.52
N ASP A 127 13.77 -6.67 13.05
CA ASP A 127 14.86 -5.92 12.44
C ASP A 127 14.46 -5.29 11.09
N GLU A 128 15.33 -4.47 10.52
CA GLU A 128 15.01 -3.73 9.28
C GLU A 128 14.88 -4.63 8.04
N ALA A 129 15.50 -5.79 8.04
CA ALA A 129 15.41 -6.75 6.93
C ALA A 129 14.10 -7.54 6.96
N ASN A 130 13.43 -7.59 8.10
CA ASN A 130 12.20 -8.35 8.26
C ASN A 130 11.02 -7.67 7.56
N LYS A 131 10.24 -8.44 6.79
CA LYS A 131 9.06 -7.95 6.07
C LYS A 131 8.06 -7.21 6.96
N TYR A 132 7.91 -7.60 8.22
CA TYR A 132 7.00 -6.95 9.17
C TYR A 132 7.44 -5.53 9.56
N ARG A 133 8.74 -5.22 9.49
CA ARG A 133 9.25 -3.90 9.90
C ARG A 133 8.75 -2.78 9.01
N ASN A 134 8.81 -2.96 7.72
CA ASN A 134 8.63 -1.87 6.76
C ASN A 134 7.35 -1.96 5.94
N ARG A 135 6.86 -3.18 5.63
CA ARG A 135 5.74 -3.35 4.71
C ARG A 135 4.37 -3.09 5.31
N TYR A 136 4.18 -3.35 6.59
CA TYR A 136 2.85 -3.33 7.21
C TYR A 136 2.55 -2.10 8.04
N LYS A 137 3.48 -1.14 8.12
CA LYS A 137 3.27 0.13 8.83
C LYS A 137 2.14 0.98 8.24
N ALA A 138 1.91 0.89 6.94
CA ALA A 138 0.88 1.62 6.22
C ALA A 138 -0.45 0.85 6.09
N ASN A 139 -0.57 -0.35 6.69
CA ASN A 139 -1.80 -1.13 6.64
C ASN A 139 -2.78 -0.68 7.73
N TYR A 140 -3.84 -0.01 7.32
CA TYR A 140 -4.90 0.48 8.22
C TYR A 140 -6.26 0.01 7.77
N LYS A 141 -7.17 -0.15 8.75
CA LYS A 141 -8.59 -0.33 8.46
C LYS A 141 -9.23 0.99 8.12
N ILE A 142 -10.13 0.96 7.15
CA ILE A 142 -11.05 2.06 6.84
C ILE A 142 -12.49 1.56 6.95
N SER A 143 -13.45 2.48 7.10
CA SER A 143 -14.85 2.09 7.22
C SER A 143 -15.35 1.40 5.94
N ASN A 144 -16.10 0.31 6.11
CA ASN A 144 -16.80 -0.36 5.03
C ASN A 144 -17.93 0.51 4.42
N ASP A 145 -18.43 1.49 5.18
CA ASP A 145 -19.52 2.39 4.74
C ASP A 145 -19.03 3.51 3.83
N LEU A 146 -17.72 3.66 3.67
CA LEU A 146 -17.18 4.66 2.74
C LEU A 146 -17.50 4.26 1.30
N PRO A 147 -18.08 5.16 0.48
CA PRO A 147 -18.14 4.97 -0.95
C PRO A 147 -16.74 4.72 -1.54
N ILE A 148 -16.67 3.96 -2.63
CA ILE A 148 -15.40 3.56 -3.25
C ILE A 148 -14.52 4.78 -3.62
N GLU A 149 -15.15 5.86 -4.09
CA GLU A 149 -14.48 7.11 -4.46
C GLU A 149 -13.83 7.81 -3.26
N LYS A 150 -14.45 7.69 -2.07
CA LYS A 150 -13.90 8.22 -0.82
C LYS A 150 -12.82 7.31 -0.24
N ALA A 151 -12.98 5.99 -0.37
CA ALA A 151 -11.96 5.03 0.03
C ALA A 151 -10.65 5.24 -0.76
N ALA A 152 -10.75 5.60 -2.03
CA ALA A 152 -9.62 5.95 -2.89
C ALA A 152 -8.77 7.13 -2.38
N LEU A 153 -9.38 8.03 -1.59
CA LEU A 153 -8.68 9.19 -1.00
C LEU A 153 -8.05 8.88 0.38
N ALA A 154 -8.29 7.70 0.94
CA ALA A 154 -7.83 7.38 2.30
C ALA A 154 -6.31 7.49 2.45
N PHE A 155 -5.55 7.04 1.46
CA PHE A 155 -4.09 7.08 1.49
C PHE A 155 -3.54 8.51 1.42
N PRO A 156 -3.82 9.34 0.39
CA PRO A 156 -3.29 10.70 0.31
C PRO A 156 -3.77 11.59 1.47
N LEU A 157 -4.97 11.38 2.00
CA LEU A 157 -5.44 12.08 3.19
C LEU A 157 -4.66 11.68 4.44
N ALA A 158 -4.36 10.39 4.62
CA ALA A 158 -3.55 9.91 5.74
C ALA A 158 -2.12 10.46 5.70
N GLU A 159 -1.50 10.51 4.51
CA GLU A 159 -0.17 11.10 4.31
C GLU A 159 -0.16 12.59 4.66
N ALA A 160 -1.09 13.38 4.11
CA ALA A 160 -1.19 14.81 4.37
C ALA A 160 -1.44 15.09 5.86
N SER A 161 -2.36 14.37 6.49
CA SER A 161 -2.62 14.48 7.94
C SER A 161 -1.38 14.16 8.77
N SER A 162 -0.65 13.11 8.42
CA SER A 162 0.59 12.72 9.11
C SER A 162 1.67 13.79 8.96
N ALA A 163 1.85 14.34 7.77
CA ALA A 163 2.84 15.38 7.51
C ALA A 163 2.53 16.68 8.27
N ILE A 164 1.27 17.14 8.27
CA ILE A 164 0.86 18.32 9.05
C ILE A 164 1.09 18.12 10.54
N LYS A 165 0.78 16.94 11.09
CA LYS A 165 1.09 16.64 12.51
C LYS A 165 2.57 16.73 12.84
N GLN A 166 3.46 16.40 11.90
CA GLN A 166 4.92 16.53 12.11
C GLN A 166 5.39 17.98 12.09
N VAL A 167 4.70 18.87 11.38
CA VAL A 167 5.00 20.32 11.41
C VAL A 167 4.67 20.93 12.76
N GLY A 168 3.71 20.36 13.50
CA GLY A 168 3.31 20.82 14.82
C GLY A 168 2.19 21.88 14.78
N ASP A 169 2.12 22.72 15.80
CA ASP A 169 1.06 23.72 15.95
C ASP A 169 1.18 24.84 14.91
N LEU A 170 0.16 25.00 14.10
CA LEU A 170 0.02 26.01 13.05
C LEU A 170 -0.87 27.20 13.45
N THR A 171 -1.34 27.25 14.70
CA THR A 171 -2.21 28.34 15.19
C THR A 171 -1.54 29.70 15.02
N GLY A 172 -2.22 30.62 14.33
CA GLY A 172 -1.72 31.97 14.06
C GLY A 172 -0.60 32.07 13.01
N LYS A 173 -0.25 30.96 12.34
CA LYS A 173 0.77 30.96 11.27
C LYS A 173 0.12 31.10 9.90
N THR A 174 0.85 31.66 8.95
CA THR A 174 0.49 31.66 7.55
C THR A 174 1.12 30.44 6.88
N VAL A 175 0.27 29.59 6.30
CA VAL A 175 0.70 28.40 5.55
C VAL A 175 0.51 28.65 4.06
N VAL A 176 1.54 28.40 3.27
CA VAL A 176 1.49 28.49 1.81
C VAL A 176 1.60 27.08 1.24
N VAL A 177 0.59 26.65 0.50
CA VAL A 177 0.57 25.35 -0.20
C VAL A 177 0.81 25.61 -1.69
N ILE A 178 1.87 25.02 -2.25
CA ILE A 178 2.21 25.15 -3.67
C ILE A 178 1.79 23.84 -4.37
N GLY A 179 0.75 23.94 -5.20
CA GLY A 179 0.16 22.82 -5.92
C GLY A 179 -1.31 22.58 -5.55
N THR A 180 -2.10 22.24 -6.57
CA THR A 180 -3.56 22.03 -6.46
C THR A 180 -4.00 20.63 -6.83
N GLY A 181 -3.07 19.66 -6.86
CA GLY A 181 -3.37 18.25 -6.97
C GLY A 181 -3.97 17.67 -5.68
N VAL A 182 -4.30 16.38 -5.67
CA VAL A 182 -4.93 15.70 -4.53
C VAL A 182 -4.15 15.92 -3.22
N VAL A 183 -2.83 15.85 -3.26
CA VAL A 183 -1.97 16.05 -2.09
C VAL A 183 -2.00 17.50 -1.60
N GLY A 184 -1.83 18.49 -2.49
CA GLY A 184 -1.89 19.91 -2.12
C GLY A 184 -3.24 20.30 -1.54
N PHE A 185 -4.33 19.79 -2.13
CA PHE A 185 -5.68 19.99 -1.61
C PHE A 185 -5.84 19.35 -0.22
N SER A 186 -5.29 18.13 -0.03
CA SER A 186 -5.31 17.45 1.27
C SER A 186 -4.53 18.24 2.34
N PHE A 187 -3.38 18.80 2.01
CA PHE A 187 -2.64 19.68 2.92
C PHE A 187 -3.47 20.88 3.35
N THR A 188 -4.18 21.53 2.40
CA THR A 188 -5.04 22.69 2.70
C THR A 188 -6.19 22.33 3.64
N MET A 189 -6.67 21.07 3.61
CA MET A 189 -7.73 20.60 4.52
C MET A 189 -7.26 20.43 5.96
N PHE A 190 -5.98 20.13 6.18
CA PHE A 190 -5.42 19.79 7.51
C PHE A 190 -4.58 20.92 8.13
N ALA A 191 -4.20 21.93 7.34
CA ALA A 191 -3.50 23.12 7.80
C ALA A 191 -4.44 24.16 8.39
#